data_7d6eba601ede63135033963224e6b268
#
_entry.id   7d6eba601ede63135033963224e6b268
#
_cell.length_a   1.000
_cell.length_b   1.000
_cell.length_c   1.000
_cell.angle_alpha   90.00
_cell.angle_beta   90.00
_cell.angle_gamma   90.00
#
_symmetry.space_group_name_H-M   'P 1'
#
loop_
_entity.id
_entity.type
_entity.pdbx_description
1 polymer ?
#
loop_
_entity_poly.entity_id
_entity_poly.type
_entity_poly.pdbx_seq_one_letter_code
_entity_poly.pdbx_strand_id
1 'polypeptide(L)'
;CGLTGRKIIVDSYGGMARHGGGAFSGKDPSKVDRSAAYAGRYVAKNIVAAGLAERCEIQVSYAIGVAQPTSISINTFGTNKVSEEQIIKLVREVFDLRPYAITKMLDLLHPMYQATAAYGHFGRTPEQVTVGDDTFTTFTWEKTDKAADLRAAAGL
;
A
#
# COMPACT_ATOMS: atom_id res chain seq x y z
N CYS A 1 -12.80 -2.26 26.28
CA CYS A 1 -11.68 -1.49 25.79
C CYS A 1 -10.68 -2.37 25.05
N GLY A 2 -9.92 -1.79 24.16
CA GLY A 2 -8.91 -2.49 23.38
C GLY A 2 -7.51 -1.96 23.67
N LEU A 3 -6.52 -2.78 23.37
CA LEU A 3 -5.12 -2.40 23.47
C LEU A 3 -4.54 -2.20 22.07
N THR A 4 -3.70 -1.20 21.90
CA THR A 4 -2.99 -0.93 20.64
C THR A 4 -2.16 -2.15 20.23
N GLY A 5 -2.24 -2.54 18.96
CA GLY A 5 -1.53 -3.70 18.43
C GLY A 5 -2.08 -5.06 18.84
N ARG A 6 -3.21 -5.10 19.56
CA ARG A 6 -3.86 -6.34 19.99
C ARG A 6 -5.06 -6.74 19.12
N LYS A 7 -5.26 -6.06 18.00
CA LYS A 7 -6.39 -6.29 17.06
C LYS A 7 -5.89 -6.57 15.65
N ILE A 8 -4.82 -7.32 15.50
CA ILE A 8 -4.15 -7.56 14.22
C ILE A 8 -5.10 -8.16 13.18
N ILE A 9 -5.81 -9.23 13.53
CA ILE A 9 -6.67 -9.94 12.59
C ILE A 9 -7.97 -9.16 12.29
N VAL A 10 -8.51 -8.48 13.28
CA VAL A 10 -9.66 -7.59 13.06
C VAL A 10 -9.28 -6.44 12.12
N ASP A 11 -8.12 -5.84 12.33
CA ASP A 11 -7.57 -4.75 11.53
C ASP A 11 -7.21 -5.20 10.10
N SER A 12 -6.98 -6.49 9.91
CA SER A 12 -6.52 -7.12 8.66
C SER A 12 -7.57 -8.06 8.03
N TYR A 13 -8.84 -7.71 8.15
CA TYR A 13 -9.95 -8.38 7.46
C TYR A 13 -10.15 -9.85 7.87
N GLY A 14 -9.95 -10.16 9.14
CA GLY A 14 -10.18 -11.50 9.68
C GLY A 14 -9.25 -12.58 9.14
N GLY A 15 -8.11 -12.18 8.57
CA GLY A 15 -7.16 -13.11 7.97
C GLY A 15 -7.49 -13.56 6.56
N MET A 16 -8.42 -12.91 5.87
CA MET A 16 -8.78 -13.24 4.49
C MET A 16 -7.58 -13.08 3.54
N ALA A 17 -6.74 -12.06 3.74
CA ALA A 17 -5.52 -11.84 3.00
C ALA A 17 -4.30 -12.17 3.87
N ARG A 18 -3.19 -12.51 3.25
CA ARG A 18 -1.92 -12.66 3.94
C ARG A 18 -1.47 -11.34 4.55
N HIS A 19 -0.83 -11.41 5.72
CA HIS A 19 -0.28 -10.21 6.33
C HIS A 19 0.98 -10.50 7.13
N GLY A 20 1.75 -9.43 7.40
CA GLY A 20 3.06 -9.53 8.03
C GLY A 20 3.06 -9.57 9.57
N GLY A 21 1.89 -9.63 10.22
CA GLY A 21 1.78 -9.72 11.67
C GLY A 21 1.66 -8.39 12.41
N GLY A 22 1.66 -7.25 11.70
CA GLY A 22 1.51 -5.92 12.29
C GLY A 22 0.07 -5.38 12.19
N ALA A 23 -0.44 -4.75 13.24
CA ALA A 23 -1.68 -3.99 13.19
C ALA A 23 -1.46 -2.59 12.62
N PHE A 24 -2.50 -2.01 12.01
CA PHE A 24 -2.44 -0.67 11.41
C PHE A 24 -2.91 0.42 12.37
N SER A 25 -4.07 0.23 12.95
CA SER A 25 -4.71 1.22 13.82
C SER A 25 -3.89 1.49 15.08
N GLY A 26 -3.85 2.74 15.49
CA GLY A 26 -3.09 3.18 16.66
C GLY A 26 -1.60 3.43 16.40
N LYS A 27 -1.10 3.20 15.19
CA LYS A 27 0.28 3.50 14.81
C LYS A 27 0.33 4.75 13.94
N ASP A 28 1.37 5.57 14.13
CA ASP A 28 1.63 6.70 13.25
C ASP A 28 2.24 6.22 11.90
N PRO A 29 2.24 7.06 10.85
CA PRO A 29 2.71 6.66 9.53
C PRO A 29 4.22 6.38 9.43
N SER A 30 5.00 6.67 10.47
CA SER A 30 6.42 6.28 10.51
C SER A 30 6.61 4.78 10.74
N LYS A 31 5.57 4.08 11.19
CA LYS A 31 5.60 2.64 11.44
C LYS A 31 5.34 1.87 10.15
N VAL A 32 6.31 1.05 9.74
CA VAL A 32 6.25 0.28 8.48
C VAL A 32 5.09 -0.71 8.44
N ASP A 33 4.64 -1.24 9.57
CA ASP A 33 3.46 -2.11 9.62
C ASP A 33 2.22 -1.44 9.01
N ARG A 34 2.10 -0.13 9.15
CA ARG A 34 1.00 0.64 8.58
C ARG A 34 1.35 1.20 7.20
N SER A 35 2.42 1.99 7.10
CA SER A 35 2.78 2.70 5.87
C SER A 35 3.17 1.75 4.74
N ALA A 36 3.93 0.69 5.02
CA ALA A 36 4.31 -0.28 4.01
C ALA A 36 3.13 -1.13 3.54
N ALA A 37 2.17 -1.45 4.42
CA ALA A 37 0.94 -2.13 4.02
C ALA A 37 0.09 -1.25 3.08
N TYR A 38 -0.03 0.03 3.36
CA TYR A 38 -0.70 0.98 2.47
C TYR A 38 0.03 1.12 1.12
N ALA A 39 1.35 1.18 1.14
CA ALA A 39 2.15 1.20 -0.08
C ALA A 39 1.99 -0.10 -0.89
N GLY A 40 1.97 -1.24 -0.23
CA GLY A 40 1.72 -2.53 -0.87
C GLY A 40 0.35 -2.58 -1.55
N ARG A 41 -0.68 -2.08 -0.89
CA ARG A 41 -2.02 -1.95 -1.49
C ARG A 41 -2.01 -1.03 -2.72
N TYR A 42 -1.34 0.10 -2.62
CA TYR A 42 -1.20 1.06 -3.70
C TYR A 42 -0.51 0.43 -4.92
N VAL A 43 0.60 -0.25 -4.72
CA VAL A 43 1.33 -0.95 -5.78
C VAL A 43 0.46 -2.04 -6.43
N ALA A 44 -0.13 -2.92 -5.63
CA ALA A 44 -0.95 -4.02 -6.14
C ALA A 44 -2.16 -3.52 -6.93
N LYS A 45 -2.83 -2.50 -6.44
CA LYS A 45 -3.98 -1.90 -7.11
C LYS A 45 -3.59 -1.28 -8.45
N ASN A 46 -2.46 -0.59 -8.53
CA ASN A 46 -1.97 -0.02 -9.78
C ASN A 46 -1.54 -1.09 -10.78
N ILE A 47 -0.95 -2.21 -10.33
CA ILE A 47 -0.61 -3.34 -11.20
C ILE A 47 -1.88 -3.91 -11.86
N VAL A 48 -2.93 -4.12 -11.10
CA VAL A 48 -4.21 -4.61 -11.62
C VAL A 48 -4.87 -3.58 -12.53
N ALA A 49 -4.90 -2.31 -12.14
CA ALA A 49 -5.45 -1.23 -12.96
C ALA A 49 -4.68 -1.03 -14.27
N ALA A 50 -3.38 -1.27 -14.30
CA ALA A 50 -2.55 -1.23 -15.50
C ALA A 50 -2.81 -2.42 -16.44
N GLY A 51 -3.52 -3.44 -16.00
CA GLY A 51 -3.80 -4.64 -16.79
C GLY A 51 -2.64 -5.62 -16.86
N LEU A 52 -1.64 -5.52 -15.99
CA LEU A 52 -0.50 -6.43 -15.92
C LEU A 52 -0.88 -7.78 -15.30
N ALA A 53 -1.90 -7.80 -14.46
CA ALA A 53 -2.47 -9.01 -13.85
C ALA A 53 -3.92 -8.75 -13.47
N GLU A 54 -4.72 -9.79 -13.31
CA GLU A 54 -6.09 -9.69 -12.82
C GLU A 54 -6.14 -9.74 -11.29
N ARG A 55 -5.18 -10.44 -10.67
CA ARG A 55 -5.02 -10.56 -9.22
C ARG A 55 -3.56 -10.34 -8.86
N CYS A 56 -3.31 -9.63 -7.79
CA CYS A 56 -1.95 -9.36 -7.36
C CYS A 56 -1.86 -9.32 -5.84
N GLU A 57 -0.86 -10.00 -5.32
CA GLU A 57 -0.44 -9.93 -3.91
C GLU A 57 1.03 -9.52 -3.90
N ILE A 58 1.36 -8.52 -3.10
CA ILE A 58 2.74 -8.07 -2.92
C ILE A 58 3.20 -8.28 -1.48
N GLN A 59 4.44 -8.70 -1.33
CA GLN A 59 5.12 -8.79 -0.05
C GLN A 59 6.41 -8.00 -0.11
N VAL A 60 6.60 -7.09 0.84
CA VAL A 60 7.79 -6.25 0.94
C VAL A 60 8.45 -6.50 2.29
N SER A 61 9.74 -6.73 2.29
CA SER A 61 10.54 -6.96 3.50
C SER A 61 11.54 -5.84 3.71
N TYR A 62 11.73 -5.44 4.97
CA TYR A 62 12.69 -4.42 5.37
C TYR A 62 13.64 -4.97 6.43
N ALA A 63 14.88 -4.48 6.44
CA ALA A 63 15.84 -4.74 7.51
C ALA A 63 16.01 -3.49 8.36
N ILE A 64 16.22 -3.66 9.66
CA ILE A 64 16.44 -2.55 10.59
C ILE A 64 17.70 -1.77 10.16
N GLY A 65 17.57 -0.45 10.06
CA GLY A 65 18.65 0.43 9.66
C GLY A 65 18.92 0.50 8.16
N VAL A 66 18.15 -0.21 7.34
CA VAL A 66 18.27 -0.17 5.88
C VAL A 66 17.00 0.43 5.28
N ALA A 67 17.13 1.54 4.58
CA ALA A 67 15.99 2.27 4.03
C ALA A 67 15.35 1.53 2.84
N GLN A 68 16.15 0.93 1.96
CA GLN A 68 15.63 0.18 0.82
C GLN A 68 14.99 -1.14 1.27
N PRO A 69 13.88 -1.58 0.63
CA PRO A 69 13.37 -2.93 0.86
C PRO A 69 14.44 -3.98 0.58
N THR A 70 14.58 -4.95 1.48
CA THR A 70 15.51 -6.08 1.30
C THR A 70 15.01 -7.07 0.27
N SER A 71 13.69 -7.23 0.16
CA SER A 71 13.07 -8.05 -0.87
C SER A 71 11.67 -7.57 -1.23
N ILE A 72 11.28 -7.82 -2.47
CA ILE A 72 9.92 -7.64 -2.97
C ILE A 72 9.51 -8.94 -3.64
N SER A 73 8.38 -9.51 -3.22
CA SER A 73 7.76 -10.68 -3.84
C SER A 73 6.40 -10.33 -4.38
N ILE A 74 6.06 -10.83 -5.56
CA ILE A 74 4.76 -10.65 -6.18
C ILE A 74 4.19 -12.01 -6.55
N ASN A 75 2.92 -12.24 -6.21
CA ASN A 75 2.15 -13.39 -6.64
C ASN A 75 0.93 -12.89 -7.42
N THR A 76 0.82 -13.28 -8.66
CA THR A 76 -0.28 -12.91 -9.56
C THR A 76 -1.29 -14.05 -9.75
N PHE A 77 -1.12 -15.15 -9.05
CA PHE A 77 -2.02 -16.33 -9.08
C PHE A 77 -2.26 -16.86 -10.50
N GLY A 78 -1.23 -16.78 -11.36
CA GLY A 78 -1.30 -17.22 -12.74
C GLY A 78 -2.04 -16.27 -13.69
N THR A 79 -2.41 -15.08 -13.25
CA THR A 79 -3.15 -14.09 -14.07
C THR A 79 -2.26 -13.03 -14.72
N ASN A 80 -0.95 -13.14 -14.56
CA ASN A 80 0.02 -12.17 -15.07
C ASN A 80 0.08 -12.18 -16.61
N LYS A 81 0.16 -11.01 -17.20
CA LYS A 81 0.34 -10.80 -18.65
C LYS A 81 1.81 -10.58 -19.03
N VAL A 82 2.64 -10.22 -18.08
CA VAL A 82 4.09 -10.16 -18.16
C VAL A 82 4.66 -10.99 -17.03
N SER A 83 5.94 -11.39 -17.09
CA SER A 83 6.53 -12.20 -16.04
C SER A 83 6.51 -11.50 -14.69
N GLU A 84 6.38 -12.24 -13.59
CA GLU A 84 6.41 -11.67 -12.24
C GLU A 84 7.74 -10.96 -11.97
N GLU A 85 8.86 -11.46 -12.47
CA GLU A 85 10.17 -10.82 -12.41
C GLU A 85 10.17 -9.44 -13.06
N GLN A 86 9.54 -9.32 -14.23
CA GLN A 86 9.39 -8.04 -14.92
C GLN A 86 8.50 -7.08 -14.11
N ILE A 87 7.43 -7.55 -13.52
CA ILE A 87 6.56 -6.75 -12.65
C ILE A 87 7.34 -6.22 -11.45
N ILE A 88 8.15 -7.05 -10.80
CA ILE A 88 9.01 -6.64 -9.68
C ILE A 88 9.97 -5.54 -10.11
N LYS A 89 10.59 -5.67 -11.27
CA LYS A 89 11.48 -4.66 -11.83
C LYS A 89 10.75 -3.34 -12.07
N LEU A 90 9.56 -3.38 -12.66
CA LEU A 90 8.72 -2.20 -12.90
C LEU A 90 8.32 -1.51 -11.60
N VAL A 91 7.99 -2.28 -10.55
CA VAL A 91 7.68 -1.75 -9.22
C VAL A 91 8.87 -0.97 -8.66
N ARG A 92 10.07 -1.50 -8.77
CA ARG A 92 11.29 -0.81 -8.30
C ARG A 92 11.60 0.47 -9.08
N GLU A 93 11.23 0.52 -10.36
CA GLU A 93 11.44 1.70 -11.21
C GLU A 93 10.40 2.80 -10.98
N VAL A 94 9.13 2.42 -10.79
CA VAL A 94 8.00 3.37 -10.72
C VAL A 94 7.72 3.84 -9.29
N PHE A 95 7.95 2.99 -8.30
CA PHE A 95 7.64 3.27 -6.90
C PHE A 95 8.91 3.36 -6.04
N ASP A 96 8.97 4.37 -5.20
CA ASP A 96 9.99 4.46 -4.15
C ASP A 96 9.40 3.92 -2.85
N LEU A 97 9.82 2.73 -2.45
CA LEU A 97 9.31 2.02 -1.27
C LEU A 97 10.18 2.21 -0.02
N ARG A 98 11.05 3.19 0.00
CA ARG A 98 11.73 3.62 1.24
C ARG A 98 10.69 4.21 2.20
N PRO A 99 10.78 3.95 3.52
CA PRO A 99 9.75 4.40 4.47
C PRO A 99 9.41 5.89 4.38
N TYR A 100 10.41 6.75 4.30
CA TYR A 100 10.20 8.19 4.16
C TYR A 100 9.55 8.58 2.82
N ALA A 101 9.95 7.94 1.74
CA ALA A 101 9.38 8.16 0.42
C ALA A 101 7.92 7.71 0.34
N ILE A 102 7.56 6.65 1.04
CA ILE A 102 6.16 6.20 1.15
C ILE A 102 5.30 7.28 1.81
N THR A 103 5.74 7.86 2.91
CA THR A 103 4.99 8.92 3.59
C THR A 103 4.76 10.13 2.69
N LYS A 104 5.71 10.47 1.84
CA LYS A 104 5.56 11.53 0.82
C LYS A 104 4.66 11.12 -0.33
N MET A 105 4.90 9.95 -0.90
CA MET A 105 4.15 9.44 -2.07
C MET A 105 2.65 9.33 -1.79
N LEU A 106 2.29 8.88 -0.60
CA LEU A 106 0.91 8.69 -0.18
C LEU A 106 0.37 9.83 0.70
N ASP A 107 1.18 10.87 0.91
CA ASP A 107 0.82 12.05 1.70
C ASP A 107 0.32 11.71 3.11
N LEU A 108 1.01 10.79 3.78
CA LEU A 108 0.55 10.14 5.01
C LEU A 108 0.68 11.01 6.27
N LEU A 109 1.31 12.18 6.22
CA LEU A 109 1.53 13.04 7.38
C LEU A 109 0.35 13.95 7.71
N HIS A 110 -0.80 13.77 7.06
CA HIS A 110 -2.05 14.44 7.37
C HIS A 110 -2.94 13.61 8.29
N PRO A 111 -3.88 14.22 9.03
CA PRO A 111 -4.75 13.50 9.96
C PRO A 111 -5.89 12.75 9.26
N MET A 112 -5.55 11.88 8.33
CA MET A 112 -6.49 11.17 7.46
C MET A 112 -7.01 9.84 8.03
N TYR A 113 -6.57 9.45 9.24
CA TYR A 113 -6.74 8.08 9.73
C TYR A 113 -8.06 7.82 10.44
N GLN A 114 -8.79 8.86 10.84
CA GLN A 114 -10.10 8.69 11.47
C GLN A 114 -11.06 7.93 10.55
N ALA A 115 -11.03 8.19 9.26
CA ALA A 115 -11.86 7.50 8.28
C ALA A 115 -11.53 6.01 8.17
N THR A 116 -10.34 5.56 8.56
CA THR A 116 -9.94 4.15 8.56
C THR A 116 -10.45 3.37 9.77
N ALA A 117 -10.95 4.04 10.80
CA ALA A 117 -11.40 3.43 12.04
C ALA A 117 -12.72 2.65 11.88
N ALA A 118 -13.46 2.88 10.80
CA ALA A 118 -14.70 2.20 10.50
C ALA A 118 -14.71 1.77 9.02
N TYR A 119 -15.29 0.60 8.75
CA TYR A 119 -15.46 0.02 7.40
C TYR A 119 -14.14 -0.32 6.68
N GLY A 120 -13.03 -0.42 7.38
CA GLY A 120 -11.77 -0.92 6.89
C GLY A 120 -10.83 0.12 6.27
N HIS A 121 -9.61 -0.32 5.98
CA HIS A 121 -8.53 0.49 5.44
C HIS A 121 -8.47 0.48 3.91
N PHE A 122 -9.00 -0.56 3.27
CA PHE A 122 -8.87 -0.83 1.84
C PHE A 122 -10.25 -0.91 1.16
N GLY A 123 -10.25 -0.79 -0.17
CA GLY A 123 -11.47 -0.84 -0.95
C GLY A 123 -12.33 0.42 -0.83
N ARG A 124 -11.74 1.51 -0.37
CA ARG A 124 -12.39 2.81 -0.17
C ARG A 124 -12.10 3.76 -1.33
N THR A 125 -12.85 4.83 -1.41
CA THR A 125 -12.63 5.87 -2.42
C THR A 125 -11.87 7.03 -1.80
N PRO A 126 -10.81 7.56 -2.46
CA PRO A 126 -10.15 8.78 -2.03
C PRO A 126 -11.11 9.96 -1.99
N GLU A 127 -11.09 10.71 -0.90
CA GLU A 127 -11.96 11.87 -0.69
C GLU A 127 -11.13 13.04 -0.16
N GLN A 128 -11.48 14.25 -0.58
CA GLN A 128 -10.90 15.46 0.01
C GLN A 128 -11.59 15.80 1.31
N VAL A 129 -10.80 16.08 2.33
CA VAL A 129 -11.24 16.43 3.67
C VAL A 129 -10.51 17.67 4.13
N THR A 130 -11.21 18.57 4.81
CA THR A 130 -10.63 19.76 5.44
C THR A 130 -10.74 19.64 6.96
N VAL A 131 -9.59 19.79 7.64
CA VAL A 131 -9.52 19.84 9.09
C VAL A 131 -8.80 21.13 9.47
N GLY A 132 -9.52 22.07 10.07
CA GLY A 132 -8.99 23.42 10.29
C GLY A 132 -8.67 24.11 8.97
N ASP A 133 -7.43 24.55 8.81
CA ASP A 133 -6.92 25.18 7.57
C ASP A 133 -6.24 24.20 6.62
N ASP A 134 -6.20 22.91 6.97
CA ASP A 134 -5.51 21.88 6.19
C ASP A 134 -6.51 21.07 5.35
N THR A 135 -6.26 21.01 4.03
CA THR A 135 -7.05 20.22 3.09
C THR A 135 -6.16 19.12 2.49
N PHE A 136 -6.62 17.88 2.59
CA PHE A 136 -5.87 16.71 2.15
C PHE A 136 -6.80 15.64 1.59
N THR A 137 -6.22 14.63 0.92
CA THR A 137 -6.95 13.49 0.38
C THR A 137 -6.81 12.29 1.30
N THR A 138 -7.94 11.66 1.66
CA THR A 138 -7.97 10.39 2.40
C THR A 138 -7.81 9.21 1.45
N PHE A 139 -7.43 8.03 2.00
CA PHE A 139 -7.28 6.78 1.24
C PHE A 139 -6.41 6.94 -0.02
N THR A 140 -5.30 7.64 0.07
CA THR A 140 -4.39 7.91 -1.06
C THR A 140 -3.83 6.63 -1.67
N TRP A 141 -3.71 5.55 -0.88
CA TRP A 141 -3.31 4.22 -1.33
C TRP A 141 -4.34 3.52 -2.24
N GLU A 142 -5.53 4.07 -2.39
CA GLU A 142 -6.55 3.57 -3.32
C GLU A 142 -6.51 4.26 -4.69
N LYS A 143 -5.62 5.22 -4.91
CA LYS A 143 -5.42 5.88 -6.20
C LYS A 143 -4.79 4.92 -7.22
N THR A 144 -5.14 5.11 -8.49
CA THR A 144 -4.60 4.34 -9.62
C THR A 144 -3.80 5.22 -10.58
N ASP A 145 -3.22 6.30 -10.08
CA ASP A 145 -2.50 7.32 -10.85
C ASP A 145 -1.17 6.82 -11.45
N LYS A 146 -0.63 5.71 -10.96
CA LYS A 146 0.58 5.07 -11.51
C LYS A 146 0.31 3.99 -12.57
N ALA A 147 -0.96 3.66 -12.83
CA ALA A 147 -1.31 2.63 -13.80
C ALA A 147 -0.80 2.93 -15.22
N ALA A 148 -0.92 4.19 -15.67
CA ALA A 148 -0.42 4.62 -16.96
C ALA A 148 1.11 4.49 -17.07
N ASP A 149 1.84 4.86 -16.02
CA ASP A 149 3.30 4.75 -15.97
C ASP A 149 3.75 3.28 -16.03
N LEU A 150 3.05 2.39 -15.33
CA LEU A 150 3.32 0.95 -15.37
C LEU A 150 3.06 0.36 -16.75
N ARG A 151 1.98 0.74 -17.40
CA ARG A 151 1.68 0.28 -18.77
C ARG A 151 2.76 0.74 -19.75
N ALA A 152 3.13 2.00 -19.71
CA ALA A 152 4.16 2.55 -20.58
C ALA A 152 5.51 1.84 -20.37
N ALA A 153 5.92 1.63 -19.12
CA ALA A 153 7.15 0.94 -18.77
C ALA A 153 7.13 -0.56 -19.16
N ALA A 154 5.96 -1.18 -19.19
CA ALA A 154 5.79 -2.57 -19.63
C ALA A 154 5.70 -2.72 -21.17
N GLY A 155 5.58 -1.61 -21.90
CA GLY A 155 5.43 -1.62 -23.36
C GLY A 155 4.02 -2.00 -23.84
N LEU A 156 3.00 -1.75 -23.01
CA LEU A 156 1.61 -2.03 -23.31
C LEU A 156 0.79 -0.78 -23.70
#